data_026a62dc50d4458711b9ff939854198d
#
_entry.id   026a62dc50d4458711b9ff939854198d
#
_cell.length_a   1.000
_cell.length_b   1.000
_cell.length_c   1.000
_cell.angle_alpha   90.00
_cell.angle_beta   90.00
_cell.angle_gamma   90.00
#
_symmetry.space_group_name_H-M   'P 1'
#
loop_
_entity.id
_entity.type
_entity.pdbx_description
1 polymer ?
#
loop_
_entity_poly.entity_id
_entity_poly.type
_entity_poly.pdbx_seq_one_letter_code
_entity_poly.pdbx_strand_id
1 'polypeptide(L)'
;MQQRLLGQLQTPVSAIGLGCMGMSEFYGASDDTESLATLTRAVELGVNFLDTADAYGFGRNEALIGRFLQQGGAARRAQVVLATKFGIQREPGKYERHI
;
A
#
# COMPACT_ATOMS: atom_id res chain seq x y z
N MET A 1 -2.04 5.27 -18.30
CA MET A 1 -1.57 5.98 -17.07
C MET A 1 -0.23 6.62 -17.34
N GLN A 2 -0.14 7.93 -17.10
CA GLN A 2 1.14 8.65 -17.21
C GLN A 2 2.10 8.17 -16.12
N GLN A 3 3.39 8.23 -16.43
CA GLN A 3 4.43 7.82 -15.49
C GLN A 3 5.38 8.98 -15.19
N ARG A 4 6.03 8.90 -14.04
CA ARG A 4 6.98 9.92 -13.57
C ARG A 4 8.20 9.20 -12.98
N LEU A 5 9.34 9.87 -13.01
CA LEU A 5 10.52 9.42 -12.27
C LEU A 5 10.47 9.98 -10.85
N LEU A 6 10.72 9.11 -9.88
CA LEU A 6 10.73 9.48 -8.47
C LEU A 6 12.19 9.57 -8.00
N GLY A 7 12.70 10.81 -7.90
CA GLY A 7 14.07 11.03 -7.48
C GLY A 7 15.06 10.30 -8.38
N GLN A 8 15.91 9.48 -7.79
CA GLN A 8 16.91 8.68 -8.51
C GLN A 8 16.45 7.25 -8.79
N LEU A 9 15.19 6.93 -8.47
CA LEU A 9 14.65 5.62 -8.77
C LEU A 9 14.57 5.41 -10.28
N GLN A 10 15.14 4.33 -10.78
CA GLN A 10 15.17 4.06 -12.22
C GLN A 10 13.86 3.53 -12.75
N THR A 11 13.06 2.84 -11.91
CA THR A 11 11.74 2.35 -12.30
C THR A 11 10.76 3.51 -12.30
N PRO A 12 10.08 3.81 -13.42
CA PRO A 12 9.06 4.83 -13.43
C PRO A 12 7.88 4.45 -12.53
N VAL A 13 7.31 5.45 -11.86
CA VAL A 13 6.09 5.26 -11.06
C VAL A 13 4.90 5.89 -11.79
N SER A 14 3.72 5.35 -11.57
CA SER A 14 2.49 5.95 -12.07
C SER A 14 2.33 7.36 -11.48
N ALA A 15 1.80 8.30 -12.27
CA ALA A 15 1.59 9.67 -11.82
C ALA A 15 0.64 9.75 -10.62
N ILE A 16 -0.25 8.75 -10.49
CA ILE A 16 -1.17 8.60 -9.36
C ILE A 16 -0.75 7.34 -8.60
N GLY A 17 -0.48 7.48 -7.31
CA GLY A 17 -0.24 6.36 -6.42
C GLY A 17 -1.50 6.00 -5.64
N LEU A 18 -1.53 4.81 -5.07
CA LEU A 18 -2.63 4.34 -4.22
C LEU A 18 -2.19 4.36 -2.77
N GLY A 19 -2.84 5.19 -1.95
CA GLY A 19 -2.70 5.16 -0.51
C GLY A 19 -3.53 4.03 0.08
N CYS A 20 -2.92 3.17 0.88
CA CYS A 20 -3.56 1.94 1.35
C CYS A 20 -4.05 2.02 2.80
N MET A 21 -3.87 3.15 3.48
CA MET A 21 -4.27 3.31 4.89
C MET A 21 -5.75 2.98 5.12
N GLY A 22 -6.62 3.43 4.23
CA GLY A 22 -8.07 3.23 4.36
C GLY A 22 -8.51 1.77 4.28
N MET A 23 -7.64 0.88 3.85
CA MET A 23 -7.91 -0.56 3.82
C MET A 23 -7.79 -1.20 5.19
N SER A 24 -7.27 -0.47 6.19
CA SER A 24 -7.04 -0.98 7.53
C SER A 24 -7.54 -0.05 8.63
N GLU A 25 -7.71 1.26 8.36
CA GLU A 25 -8.12 2.22 9.38
C GLU A 25 -8.64 3.53 8.78
N PHE A 26 -9.36 4.32 9.58
CA PHE A 26 -9.80 5.71 9.39
C PHE A 26 -10.98 5.94 8.44
N TYR A 27 -11.20 5.12 7.44
CA TYR A 27 -12.21 5.38 6.41
C TYR A 27 -13.39 4.40 6.49
N GLY A 28 -13.73 3.94 7.70
CA GLY A 28 -14.84 3.01 7.94
C GLY A 28 -14.34 1.58 8.17
N ALA A 29 -15.27 0.62 8.12
CA ALA A 29 -14.93 -0.79 8.30
C ALA A 29 -14.06 -1.28 7.15
N SER A 30 -13.07 -2.11 7.47
CA SER A 30 -12.19 -2.69 6.47
C SER A 30 -12.70 -4.07 6.03
N ASP A 31 -12.54 -4.35 4.73
CA ASP A 31 -12.89 -5.63 4.11
C ASP A 31 -11.73 -6.06 3.23
N ASP A 32 -11.01 -7.10 3.65
CA ASP A 32 -9.83 -7.57 2.95
C ASP A 32 -10.14 -8.07 1.54
N THR A 33 -11.29 -8.68 1.32
CA THR A 33 -11.70 -9.15 -0.01
C THR A 33 -11.87 -7.97 -0.95
N GLU A 34 -12.55 -6.92 -0.51
CA GLU A 34 -12.74 -5.71 -1.29
C GLU A 34 -11.41 -4.98 -1.49
N SER A 35 -10.56 -4.93 -0.46
CA SER A 35 -9.25 -4.30 -0.55
C SER A 35 -8.35 -5.00 -1.57
N LEU A 36 -8.32 -6.33 -1.56
CA LEU A 36 -7.55 -7.10 -2.54
C LEU A 36 -8.07 -6.87 -3.96
N ALA A 37 -9.38 -6.79 -4.14
CA ALA A 37 -9.98 -6.48 -5.44
C ALA A 37 -9.61 -5.08 -5.92
N THR A 38 -9.58 -4.11 -5.01
CA THR A 38 -9.18 -2.73 -5.30
C THR A 38 -7.71 -2.67 -5.74
N LEU A 39 -6.82 -3.36 -5.02
CA LEU A 39 -5.41 -3.44 -5.38
C LEU A 39 -5.22 -4.07 -6.76
N THR A 40 -5.93 -5.16 -7.04
CA THR A 40 -5.88 -5.83 -8.33
C THR A 40 -6.31 -4.89 -9.45
N ARG A 41 -7.43 -4.20 -9.25
CA ARG A 41 -7.95 -3.27 -10.25
C ARG A 41 -7.02 -2.08 -10.48
N ALA A 42 -6.42 -1.56 -9.42
CA ALA A 42 -5.48 -0.45 -9.52
C ALA A 42 -4.28 -0.84 -10.40
N VAL A 43 -3.70 -2.01 -10.16
CA VAL A 43 -2.57 -2.50 -10.96
C VAL A 43 -2.97 -2.72 -12.42
N GLU A 44 -4.16 -3.28 -12.66
CA GLU A 44 -4.70 -3.45 -14.02
C GLU A 44 -4.82 -2.11 -14.76
N LEU A 45 -5.17 -1.04 -14.04
CA LEU A 45 -5.30 0.31 -14.62
C LEU A 45 -3.96 1.04 -14.76
N GLY A 46 -2.87 0.43 -14.38
CA GLY A 46 -1.53 1.00 -14.53
C GLY A 46 -0.98 1.71 -13.29
N VAL A 47 -1.69 1.69 -12.17
CA VAL A 47 -1.15 2.19 -10.90
C VAL A 47 -0.11 1.19 -10.41
N ASN A 48 1.12 1.64 -10.26
CA ASN A 48 2.21 0.78 -9.79
C ASN A 48 2.89 1.27 -8.51
N PHE A 49 2.38 2.34 -7.91
CA PHE A 49 2.94 2.92 -6.70
C PHE A 49 1.95 2.76 -5.55
N LEU A 50 2.31 1.92 -4.57
CA LEU A 50 1.49 1.64 -3.39
C LEU A 50 2.15 2.23 -2.16
N ASP A 51 1.37 2.92 -1.33
CA ASP A 51 1.85 3.57 -0.12
C ASP A 51 1.18 2.98 1.11
N THR A 52 1.99 2.40 1.99
CA THR A 52 1.57 1.80 3.25
C THR A 52 2.42 2.33 4.41
N ALA A 53 2.27 1.76 5.59
CA ALA A 53 3.10 2.03 6.76
C ALA A 53 2.96 0.90 7.78
N ASP A 54 3.99 0.72 8.59
CA ASP A 54 3.93 -0.26 9.69
C ASP A 54 2.85 0.09 10.72
N ALA A 55 2.56 1.39 10.88
CA ALA A 55 1.54 1.86 11.83
C ALA A 55 0.11 1.62 11.36
N TYR A 56 -0.14 1.39 10.07
CA TYR A 56 -1.50 1.24 9.55
C TYR A 56 -2.09 -0.10 9.99
N GLY A 57 -3.11 -0.04 10.84
CA GLY A 57 -3.73 -1.23 11.39
C GLY A 57 -2.77 -2.10 12.21
N PHE A 58 -1.71 -1.50 12.76
CA PHE A 58 -0.70 -2.19 13.59
C PHE A 58 -0.05 -3.37 12.83
N GLY A 59 0.37 -3.11 11.60
CA GLY A 59 1.02 -4.10 10.74
C GLY A 59 0.08 -4.85 9.81
N ARG A 60 -1.24 -4.74 10.01
CA ARG A 60 -2.21 -5.46 9.15
C ARG A 60 -2.19 -4.97 7.71
N ASN A 61 -1.93 -3.67 7.51
CA ASN A 61 -1.88 -3.10 6.17
C ASN A 61 -0.70 -3.66 5.38
N GLU A 62 0.48 -3.69 5.97
CA GLU A 62 1.65 -4.29 5.32
C GLU A 62 1.43 -5.78 5.04
N ALA A 63 0.78 -6.50 5.97
CA ALA A 63 0.46 -7.91 5.76
C ALA A 63 -0.55 -8.11 4.61
N LEU A 64 -1.55 -7.23 4.50
CA LEU A 64 -2.52 -7.26 3.40
C LEU A 64 -1.83 -7.05 2.05
N ILE A 65 -0.97 -6.05 1.96
CA ILE A 65 -0.20 -5.79 0.74
C ILE A 65 0.71 -6.99 0.43
N GLY A 66 1.33 -7.58 1.45
CA GLY A 66 2.15 -8.78 1.28
C GLY A 66 1.36 -9.94 0.68
N ARG A 67 0.13 -10.19 1.15
CA ARG A 67 -0.74 -11.21 0.58
C ARG A 67 -1.08 -10.93 -0.87
N PHE A 68 -1.39 -9.66 -1.18
CA PHE A 68 -1.68 -9.23 -2.55
C PHE A 68 -0.51 -9.53 -3.48
N LEU A 69 0.70 -9.16 -3.06
CA LEU A 69 1.91 -9.40 -3.85
C LEU A 69 2.20 -10.89 -4.02
N GLN A 70 2.02 -11.66 -2.94
CA GLN A 70 2.27 -13.11 -2.96
C GLN A 70 1.31 -13.83 -3.90
N GLN A 71 0.05 -13.42 -3.94
CA GLN A 71 -0.97 -14.03 -4.82
C GLN A 71 -0.61 -13.87 -6.30
N GLY A 72 0.06 -12.78 -6.67
CA GLY A 72 0.47 -12.53 -8.05
C GLY A 72 1.87 -12.99 -8.38
N GLY A 73 2.62 -13.45 -7.37
CA GLY A 73 3.98 -13.98 -7.55
C GLY A 73 5.02 -12.91 -7.90
N ALA A 74 6.19 -13.37 -8.33
CA ALA A 74 7.32 -12.51 -8.64
C ALA A 74 7.00 -11.47 -9.73
N ALA A 75 6.18 -11.82 -10.71
CA ALA A 75 5.79 -10.90 -11.78
C ALA A 75 5.02 -9.69 -11.22
N ARG A 76 4.08 -9.93 -10.32
CA ARG A 76 3.34 -8.84 -9.67
C ARG A 76 4.25 -7.97 -8.82
N ARG A 77 5.12 -8.60 -8.02
CA ARG A 77 6.08 -7.85 -7.18
C ARG A 77 6.97 -6.94 -8.02
N ALA A 78 7.41 -7.41 -9.17
CA ALA A 78 8.25 -6.63 -10.08
C ALA A 78 7.52 -5.43 -10.70
N GLN A 79 6.19 -5.49 -10.81
CA GLN A 79 5.38 -4.40 -11.36
C GLN A 79 5.11 -3.28 -10.35
N VAL A 80 5.35 -3.48 -9.07
CA VAL A 80 4.93 -2.58 -8.00
C VAL A 80 6.13 -1.91 -7.36
N VAL A 81 6.06 -0.59 -7.21
CA VAL A 81 6.95 0.19 -6.36
C VAL A 81 6.23 0.41 -5.05
N LEU A 82 6.82 -0.07 -3.97
CA LEU A 82 6.18 -0.09 -2.65
C LEU A 82 6.87 0.88 -1.72
N ALA A 83 6.10 1.84 -1.18
CA ALA A 83 6.57 2.75 -0.15
C ALA A 83 5.96 2.37 1.18
N THR A 84 6.78 2.29 2.20
CA THR A 84 6.31 2.11 3.58
C THR A 84 7.01 3.10 4.50
N LYS A 85 6.61 3.13 5.77
CA LYS A 85 7.08 4.09 6.75
C LYS A 85 7.32 3.39 8.08
N PHE A 86 8.19 3.95 8.89
CA PHE A 86 8.51 3.44 10.23
C PHE A 86 8.76 4.61 11.18
N GLY A 87 8.92 4.30 12.45
CA GLY A 87 9.25 5.31 13.46
C GLY A 87 8.05 5.97 14.11
N ILE A 88 6.82 5.57 13.76
CA ILE A 88 5.61 6.06 14.42
C ILE A 88 5.22 5.08 15.51
N GLN A 89 5.13 5.59 16.75
CA GLN A 89 4.75 4.79 17.91
C GLN A 89 3.26 5.00 18.22
N ARG A 90 2.52 3.91 18.36
CA ARG A 90 1.09 3.91 18.69
C ARG A 90 0.76 2.76 19.61
N GLU A 91 -0.29 2.93 20.41
CA GLU A 91 -0.84 1.85 21.24
C GLU A 91 -2.09 1.26 20.54
N PRO A 92 -2.33 -0.06 20.64
CA PRO A 92 -3.53 -0.68 20.07
C PRO A 92 -4.80 -0.02 20.58
N GLY A 93 -5.74 0.26 19.66
CA GLY A 93 -7.01 0.91 19.95
C GLY A 93 -6.93 2.42 20.09
N LYS A 94 -5.76 3.01 19.97
CA LYS A 94 -5.55 4.47 20.04
C LYS A 94 -4.98 4.98 18.73
N TYR A 95 -5.40 6.17 18.32
CA TYR A 95 -4.92 6.79 17.09
C TYR A 95 -3.90 7.91 17.34
N GLU A 96 -3.53 8.16 18.60
CA GLU A 96 -2.44 9.06 18.93
C GLU A 96 -1.12 8.47 18.45
N ARG A 97 -0.27 9.33 17.90
CA ARG A 97 0.99 8.93 17.30
C ARG A 97 2.15 9.64 17.97
N HIS A 98 3.19 8.91 18.24
CA HIS A 98 4.44 9.42 18.78
C HIS A 98 5.60 8.98 17.89
N ILE A 99 6.58 9.84 17.80
CA ILE A 99 7.79 9.57 17.02
C ILE A 99 8.95 9.27 17.95
#